data_f08285b5377f8eab4bcdaaf19e6a4ed0
#
_entry.id   f08285b5377f8eab4bcdaaf19e6a4ed0
#
_cell.length_a   1.000
_cell.length_b   1.000
_cell.length_c   1.000
_cell.angle_alpha   90.00
_cell.angle_beta   90.00
_cell.angle_gamma   90.00
#
_symmetry.space_group_name_H-M   'P 1'
#
loop_
_entity.id
_entity.type
_entity.pdbx_description
1 polymer ?
#
loop_
_entity_poly.entity_id
_entity_poly.type
_entity_poly.pdbx_seq_one_letter_code
_entity_poly.pdbx_strand_id
1 'polypeptide(L)'
;MKPIEIKIVGHVQKSSPEICTEILDTERWSEFEGYSILPGIKSAHFEVKTPEFVGSRIKVQNKDGSSHVEEIIEWDVNNKIALRFQEFNSPLQNLATHFIETWEFRKSTNGIEASRIMTMYPKGLFGWLMLIPISKLMKKAFEKNLRQTSNK
;
A
#
# COMPACT_ATOMS: atom_id res chain seq x y z
N MET A 1 15.14 3.59 -16.19
CA MET A 1 15.42 4.13 -14.85
C MET A 1 15.06 3.13 -13.77
N LYS A 2 15.88 3.12 -12.74
CA LYS A 2 15.63 2.21 -11.61
C LYS A 2 14.36 2.62 -10.88
N PRO A 3 13.54 1.67 -10.43
CA PRO A 3 12.40 1.98 -9.57
C PRO A 3 12.90 2.54 -8.23
N ILE A 4 11.99 3.27 -7.57
CA ILE A 4 12.26 3.84 -6.25
C ILE A 4 11.61 2.91 -5.22
N GLU A 5 12.39 2.46 -4.24
CA GLU A 5 11.90 1.55 -3.21
C GLU A 5 11.96 2.20 -1.85
N ILE A 6 10.89 2.05 -1.07
CA ILE A 6 10.88 2.36 0.35
C ILE A 6 10.48 1.11 1.13
N LYS A 7 11.03 0.97 2.33
CA LYS A 7 10.74 -0.17 3.20
C LYS A 7 10.57 0.30 4.63
N ILE A 8 9.51 -0.16 5.27
CA ILE A 8 9.34 -0.02 6.70
C ILE A 8 9.16 -1.38 7.33
N VAL A 9 9.60 -1.51 8.56
CA VAL A 9 9.49 -2.77 9.32
C VAL A 9 8.86 -2.45 10.65
N GLY A 10 7.88 -3.23 11.04
CA GLY A 10 7.21 -3.08 12.31
C GLY A 10 6.98 -4.42 12.98
N HIS A 11 6.91 -4.37 14.31
CA HIS A 11 6.58 -5.54 15.11
C HIS A 11 5.11 -5.45 15.50
N VAL A 12 4.33 -6.47 15.19
CA VAL A 12 2.89 -6.49 15.42
C VAL A 12 2.53 -7.73 16.22
N GLN A 13 1.65 -7.57 17.22
CA GLN A 13 1.20 -8.68 18.06
C GLN A 13 0.12 -9.53 17.41
N LYS A 14 -0.39 -9.12 16.25
CA LYS A 14 -1.38 -9.89 15.49
C LYS A 14 -0.70 -10.96 14.65
N SER A 15 -1.44 -11.99 14.27
CA SER A 15 -0.95 -12.98 13.31
C SER A 15 -1.01 -12.41 11.90
N SER A 16 -0.24 -12.96 10.97
CA SER A 16 -0.28 -12.51 9.58
C SER A 16 -1.64 -12.77 8.91
N PRO A 17 -2.35 -13.90 9.14
CA PRO A 17 -3.70 -14.04 8.63
C PRO A 17 -4.67 -12.97 9.13
N GLU A 18 -4.54 -12.53 10.38
CA GLU A 18 -5.38 -11.44 10.91
C GLU A 18 -5.11 -10.14 10.18
N ILE A 19 -3.83 -9.81 9.92
CA ILE A 19 -3.47 -8.62 9.17
C ILE A 19 -4.04 -8.69 7.76
N CYS A 20 -3.94 -9.83 7.09
CA CYS A 20 -4.49 -10.02 5.75
C CYS A 20 -6.01 -9.86 5.73
N THR A 21 -6.70 -10.37 6.76
CA THR A 21 -8.15 -10.18 6.89
C THR A 21 -8.50 -8.70 7.02
N GLU A 22 -7.73 -7.95 7.79
CA GLU A 22 -7.93 -6.50 7.95
C GLU A 22 -7.69 -5.75 6.64
N ILE A 23 -6.70 -6.17 5.86
CA ILE A 23 -6.43 -5.57 4.54
C ILE A 23 -7.61 -5.79 3.58
N LEU A 24 -8.30 -6.91 3.68
CA LEU A 24 -9.50 -7.16 2.87
C LEU A 24 -10.72 -6.37 3.33
N ASP A 25 -10.68 -5.80 4.52
CA ASP A 25 -11.76 -4.95 5.04
C ASP A 25 -11.58 -3.53 4.49
N THR A 26 -12.10 -3.29 3.30
CA THR A 26 -11.91 -2.03 2.59
C THR A 26 -12.55 -0.84 3.29
N GLU A 27 -13.54 -1.05 4.16
CA GLU A 27 -14.13 0.05 4.94
C GLU A 27 -13.12 0.67 5.90
N ARG A 28 -12.12 -0.10 6.34
CA ARG A 28 -11.06 0.39 7.23
C ARG A 28 -9.96 1.16 6.51
N TRP A 29 -9.93 1.13 5.18
CA TRP A 29 -8.89 1.83 4.43
C TRP A 29 -8.93 3.34 4.64
N SER A 30 -10.09 3.90 5.00
CA SER A 30 -10.20 5.33 5.33
C SER A 30 -9.46 5.71 6.62
N GLU A 31 -8.99 4.74 7.40
CA GLU A 31 -8.12 4.99 8.55
C GLU A 31 -6.71 5.42 8.13
N PHE A 32 -6.34 5.19 6.87
CA PHE A 32 -5.06 5.68 6.34
C PHE A 32 -5.15 7.18 6.12
N GLU A 33 -4.45 7.93 6.96
CA GLU A 33 -4.56 9.39 7.00
C GLU A 33 -3.64 10.13 6.03
N GLY A 34 -2.66 9.43 5.44
CA GLY A 34 -1.65 10.07 4.62
C GLY A 34 -0.61 10.81 5.46
N TYR A 35 0.10 11.73 4.83
CA TYR A 35 1.12 12.55 5.51
C TYR A 35 1.43 13.78 4.67
N SER A 36 1.35 14.97 5.29
CA SER A 36 1.60 16.24 4.60
C SER A 36 0.71 16.38 3.36
N ILE A 37 1.27 16.62 2.18
CA ILE A 37 0.51 16.74 0.92
C ILE A 37 0.10 15.38 0.34
N LEU A 38 0.63 14.28 0.87
CA LEU A 38 0.19 12.95 0.47
C LEU A 38 -1.17 12.66 1.11
N PRO A 39 -2.23 12.47 0.30
CA PRO A 39 -3.58 12.37 0.83
C PRO A 39 -3.84 11.08 1.58
N GLY A 40 -4.76 11.14 2.52
CA GLY A 40 -5.36 9.95 3.10
C GLY A 40 -6.40 9.34 2.15
N ILE A 41 -6.86 8.17 2.48
CA ILE A 41 -7.89 7.47 1.71
C ILE A 41 -9.27 7.91 2.19
N LYS A 42 -10.13 8.31 1.25
CA LYS A 42 -11.52 8.66 1.53
C LYS A 42 -12.41 7.42 1.55
N SER A 43 -12.26 6.56 0.56
CA SER A 43 -13.05 5.34 0.44
C SER A 43 -12.35 4.32 -0.44
N ALA A 44 -12.68 3.06 -0.24
CA ALA A 44 -12.20 1.94 -1.05
C ALA A 44 -13.30 0.90 -1.17
N HIS A 45 -13.44 0.29 -2.33
CA HIS A 45 -14.41 -0.78 -2.55
C HIS A 45 -13.92 -1.74 -3.62
N PHE A 46 -14.34 -2.99 -3.53
CA PHE A 46 -14.01 -3.98 -4.54
C PHE A 46 -14.82 -3.72 -5.81
N GLU A 47 -14.12 -3.55 -6.94
CA GLU A 47 -14.75 -3.59 -8.26
C GLU A 47 -14.92 -5.04 -8.71
N VAL A 48 -13.91 -5.87 -8.41
CA VAL A 48 -13.90 -7.30 -8.69
C VAL A 48 -13.35 -7.99 -7.45
N LYS A 49 -14.03 -8.99 -6.97
CA LYS A 49 -13.59 -9.81 -5.84
C LYS A 49 -13.57 -11.27 -6.26
N THR A 50 -12.39 -11.86 -6.39
CA THR A 50 -12.23 -13.25 -6.78
C THR A 50 -12.28 -14.17 -5.56
N PRO A 51 -12.65 -15.45 -5.71
CA PRO A 51 -12.67 -16.38 -4.58
C PRO A 51 -11.29 -16.59 -3.94
N GLU A 52 -10.23 -16.54 -4.73
CA GLU A 52 -8.86 -16.77 -4.26
C GLU A 52 -8.10 -15.48 -3.94
N PHE A 53 -8.77 -14.35 -4.06
CA PHE A 53 -8.28 -12.98 -3.85
C PHE A 53 -7.32 -12.48 -4.93
N VAL A 54 -6.41 -13.30 -5.45
CA VAL A 54 -5.55 -12.88 -6.58
C VAL A 54 -6.43 -12.53 -7.78
N GLY A 55 -6.18 -11.37 -8.38
CA GLY A 55 -7.00 -10.83 -9.46
C GLY A 55 -8.11 -9.90 -8.99
N SER A 56 -8.34 -9.81 -7.68
CA SER A 56 -9.31 -8.86 -7.11
C SER A 56 -8.81 -7.44 -7.35
N ARG A 57 -9.75 -6.53 -7.64
CA ARG A 57 -9.46 -5.12 -7.93
C ARG A 57 -10.22 -4.23 -6.97
N ILE A 58 -9.50 -3.34 -6.32
CA ILE A 58 -10.06 -2.42 -5.33
C ILE A 58 -9.92 -1.00 -5.87
N LYS A 59 -11.05 -0.30 -6.01
CA LYS A 59 -11.05 1.12 -6.42
C LYS A 59 -10.85 1.97 -5.17
N VAL A 60 -9.86 2.87 -5.24
CA VAL A 60 -9.50 3.75 -4.13
C VAL A 60 -9.75 5.20 -4.52
N GLN A 61 -10.46 5.93 -3.66
CA GLN A 61 -10.66 7.37 -3.78
C GLN A 61 -9.90 8.03 -2.63
N ASN A 62 -9.06 8.99 -2.95
CA ASN A 62 -8.29 9.73 -1.97
C ASN A 62 -8.99 11.04 -1.60
N LYS A 63 -8.62 11.61 -0.45
CA LYS A 63 -9.27 12.83 0.06
C LYS A 63 -9.03 14.06 -0.80
N ASP A 64 -7.96 14.06 -1.62
CA ASP A 64 -7.65 15.16 -2.53
C ASP A 64 -8.35 15.05 -3.89
N GLY A 65 -9.19 14.03 -4.07
CA GLY A 65 -9.88 13.78 -5.33
C GLY A 65 -9.13 12.86 -6.29
N SER A 66 -7.87 12.51 -6.00
CA SER A 66 -7.14 11.54 -6.81
C SER A 66 -7.68 10.13 -6.58
N SER A 67 -7.42 9.24 -7.53
CA SER A 67 -7.90 7.86 -7.45
C SER A 67 -6.94 6.90 -8.13
N HIS A 68 -7.06 5.63 -7.78
CA HIS A 68 -6.31 4.55 -8.41
C HIS A 68 -7.01 3.22 -8.14
N VAL A 69 -6.48 2.15 -8.73
CA VAL A 69 -6.94 0.79 -8.49
C VAL A 69 -5.79 0.00 -7.89
N GLU A 70 -6.09 -0.80 -6.87
CA GLU A 70 -5.13 -1.75 -6.32
C GLU A 70 -5.59 -3.16 -6.67
N GLU A 71 -4.76 -3.86 -7.41
CA GLU A 71 -5.02 -5.25 -7.78
C GLU A 71 -4.19 -6.17 -6.91
N ILE A 72 -4.83 -7.20 -6.34
CA ILE A 72 -4.12 -8.22 -5.57
C ILE A 72 -3.41 -9.14 -6.55
N ILE A 73 -2.07 -9.17 -6.51
CA ILE A 73 -1.26 -9.97 -7.45
C ILE A 73 -0.60 -11.17 -6.79
N GLU A 74 -0.50 -11.19 -5.46
CA GLU A 74 0.03 -12.32 -4.71
C GLU A 74 -0.68 -12.36 -3.36
N TRP A 75 -1.05 -13.58 -2.91
CA TRP A 75 -1.80 -13.72 -1.66
C TRP A 75 -1.44 -15.00 -0.94
N ASP A 76 -0.41 -14.92 -0.08
CA ASP A 76 0.01 -16.02 0.81
C ASP A 76 0.00 -15.47 2.23
N VAL A 77 -1.08 -15.71 2.96
CA VAL A 77 -1.36 -15.08 4.26
C VAL A 77 -0.32 -15.41 5.34
N ASN A 78 0.47 -16.44 5.16
CA ASN A 78 1.50 -16.80 6.13
C ASN A 78 2.87 -16.22 5.80
N ASN A 79 3.09 -15.79 4.56
CA ASN A 79 4.41 -15.38 4.11
C ASN A 79 4.43 -14.01 3.44
N LYS A 80 3.59 -13.80 2.42
CA LYS A 80 3.74 -12.62 1.57
C LYS A 80 2.47 -12.33 0.79
N ILE A 81 2.09 -11.06 0.77
CA ILE A 81 1.01 -10.58 -0.11
C ILE A 81 1.54 -9.39 -0.90
N ALA A 82 0.97 -9.16 -2.07
CA ALA A 82 1.36 -8.02 -2.90
C ALA A 82 0.15 -7.44 -3.64
N LEU A 83 0.15 -6.12 -3.73
CA LEU A 83 -0.86 -5.34 -4.43
C LEU A 83 -0.19 -4.44 -5.46
N ARG A 84 -0.80 -4.32 -6.62
CA ARG A 84 -0.33 -3.44 -7.68
C ARG A 84 -1.23 -2.22 -7.76
N PHE A 85 -0.65 -1.04 -7.55
CA PHE A 85 -1.33 0.24 -7.70
C PHE A 85 -1.23 0.65 -9.16
N GLN A 86 -2.35 0.89 -9.79
CA GLN A 86 -2.43 1.17 -11.22
C GLN A 86 -3.63 2.06 -11.52
N GLU A 87 -3.76 2.45 -12.77
CA GLU A 87 -4.89 3.28 -13.23
C GLU A 87 -5.00 4.58 -12.42
N PHE A 88 -3.84 5.22 -12.22
CA PHE A 88 -3.79 6.51 -11.56
C PHE A 88 -4.47 7.59 -12.41
N ASN A 89 -5.17 8.51 -11.75
CA ASN A 89 -5.51 9.76 -12.40
C ASN A 89 -4.43 10.82 -12.08
N SER A 90 -4.63 12.06 -12.52
CA SER A 90 -3.67 13.14 -12.29
C SER A 90 -3.45 13.39 -10.79
N PRO A 91 -2.22 13.68 -10.30
CA PRO A 91 -1.01 13.87 -11.11
C PRO A 91 -0.19 12.61 -11.36
N LEU A 92 -0.43 11.52 -10.61
CA LEU A 92 0.42 10.32 -10.67
C LEU A 92 0.42 9.64 -12.04
N GLN A 93 -0.66 9.74 -12.79
CA GLN A 93 -0.73 9.12 -14.12
C GLN A 93 0.38 9.61 -15.06
N ASN A 94 0.91 10.81 -14.82
CA ASN A 94 1.98 11.39 -15.63
C ASN A 94 3.37 11.12 -15.05
N LEU A 95 3.45 10.63 -13.83
CA LEU A 95 4.70 10.45 -13.10
C LEU A 95 5.14 9.00 -12.99
N ALA A 96 4.19 8.08 -12.95
CA ALA A 96 4.46 6.67 -12.69
C ALA A 96 3.62 5.77 -13.57
N THR A 97 4.17 4.59 -13.88
CA THR A 97 3.41 3.54 -14.57
C THR A 97 2.55 2.76 -13.58
N HIS A 98 3.14 2.38 -12.46
CA HIS A 98 2.47 1.62 -11.41
C HIS A 98 3.35 1.59 -10.17
N PHE A 99 2.77 1.20 -9.03
CA PHE A 99 3.52 0.87 -7.82
C PHE A 99 3.23 -0.58 -7.46
N ILE A 100 4.17 -1.24 -6.79
CA ILE A 100 3.95 -2.55 -6.18
C ILE A 100 4.14 -2.41 -4.68
N GLU A 101 3.11 -2.74 -3.91
CA GLU A 101 3.21 -2.80 -2.47
C GLU A 101 3.28 -4.26 -2.05
N THR A 102 4.31 -4.61 -1.27
CA THR A 102 4.52 -5.97 -0.79
C THR A 102 4.55 -5.96 0.73
N TRP A 103 3.83 -6.90 1.32
CA TRP A 103 3.92 -7.19 2.75
C TRP A 103 4.57 -8.54 2.93
N GLU A 104 5.65 -8.58 3.70
CA GLU A 104 6.32 -9.83 4.04
C GLU A 104 6.21 -10.05 5.54
N PHE A 105 5.88 -11.27 5.95
CA PHE A 105 5.64 -11.61 7.35
C PHE A 105 6.66 -12.62 7.81
N ARG A 106 7.23 -12.38 9.00
CA ARG A 106 8.17 -13.27 9.62
C ARG A 106 7.79 -13.43 11.10
N LYS A 107 7.77 -14.67 11.59
CA LYS A 107 7.46 -14.93 13.00
C LYS A 107 8.52 -14.32 13.91
N SER A 108 8.09 -13.78 15.04
CA SER A 108 8.95 -13.25 16.07
C SER A 108 8.43 -13.71 17.44
N THR A 109 9.14 -13.35 18.52
CA THR A 109 8.87 -13.87 19.86
C THR A 109 7.42 -13.63 20.32
N ASN A 110 6.85 -12.45 20.08
CA ASN A 110 5.51 -12.07 20.57
C ASN A 110 4.62 -11.57 19.44
N GLY A 111 4.59 -12.28 18.32
CA GLY A 111 3.78 -11.87 17.18
C GLY A 111 4.53 -12.08 15.88
N ILE A 112 4.50 -11.08 15.01
CA ILE A 112 5.21 -11.13 13.73
C ILE A 112 5.99 -9.85 13.50
N GLU A 113 7.04 -9.96 12.69
CA GLU A 113 7.68 -8.82 12.09
C GLU A 113 7.07 -8.65 10.69
N ALA A 114 6.44 -7.50 10.44
CA ALA A 114 5.85 -7.18 9.16
C ALA A 114 6.73 -6.17 8.45
N SER A 115 7.13 -6.49 7.22
CA SER A 115 7.83 -5.56 6.33
C SER A 115 6.87 -5.09 5.27
N ARG A 116 6.78 -3.78 5.08
CA ARG A 116 5.94 -3.17 4.05
C ARG A 116 6.86 -2.45 3.08
N ILE A 117 6.85 -2.91 1.84
CA ILE A 117 7.77 -2.45 0.80
C ILE A 117 6.94 -1.85 -0.33
N MET A 118 7.25 -0.62 -0.71
CA MET A 118 6.62 0.04 -1.85
C MET A 118 7.68 0.28 -2.91
N THR A 119 7.45 -0.25 -4.11
CA THR A 119 8.32 -0.05 -5.26
C THR A 119 7.56 0.79 -6.28
N MET A 120 8.13 1.95 -6.63
CA MET A 120 7.51 2.92 -7.54
C MET A 120 8.24 2.91 -8.87
N TYR A 121 7.50 2.72 -9.96
CA TYR A 121 8.04 2.63 -11.32
C TYR A 121 7.78 3.95 -12.05
N PRO A 122 8.82 4.80 -12.24
CA PRO A 122 8.63 6.13 -12.81
C PRO A 122 8.42 6.11 -14.32
N LYS A 123 7.73 7.13 -14.80
CA LYS A 123 7.66 7.49 -16.21
C LYS A 123 8.72 8.55 -16.48
N GLY A 124 9.78 8.19 -17.19
CA GLY A 124 10.81 9.12 -17.59
C GLY A 124 11.55 9.82 -16.44
N LEU A 125 12.43 10.74 -16.80
CA LEU A 125 13.28 11.45 -15.84
C LEU A 125 12.48 12.35 -14.91
N PHE A 126 11.53 13.10 -15.47
CA PHE A 126 10.70 14.00 -14.66
C PHE A 126 9.89 13.23 -13.62
N GLY A 127 9.30 12.11 -14.03
CA GLY A 127 8.58 11.23 -13.10
C GLY A 127 9.50 10.73 -11.98
N TRP A 128 10.71 10.31 -12.33
CA TRP A 128 11.68 9.82 -11.36
C TRP A 128 12.03 10.91 -10.34
N LEU A 129 12.30 12.14 -10.81
CA LEU A 129 12.63 13.26 -9.93
C LEU A 129 11.49 13.62 -9.00
N MET A 130 10.25 13.60 -9.50
CA MET A 130 9.07 13.93 -8.69
C MET A 130 8.71 12.83 -7.69
N LEU A 131 8.97 11.57 -8.03
CA LEU A 131 8.66 10.46 -7.12
C LEU A 131 9.62 10.37 -5.94
N ILE A 132 10.82 10.93 -6.02
CA ILE A 132 11.76 10.91 -4.90
C ILE A 132 11.16 11.57 -3.64
N PRO A 133 10.71 12.84 -3.68
CA PRO A 133 10.07 13.44 -2.49
C PRO A 133 8.75 12.74 -2.12
N ILE A 134 7.98 12.29 -3.11
CA ILE A 134 6.74 11.55 -2.85
C ILE A 134 7.03 10.26 -2.08
N SER A 135 8.09 9.54 -2.44
CA SER A 135 8.48 8.31 -1.73
C SER A 135 8.81 8.56 -0.26
N LYS A 136 9.45 9.68 0.04
CA LYS A 136 9.77 10.05 1.43
C LYS A 136 8.51 10.33 2.23
N LEU A 137 7.53 11.00 1.64
CA LEU A 137 6.23 11.25 2.28
C LEU A 137 5.46 9.94 2.45
N MET A 138 5.52 9.05 1.47
CA MET A 138 4.88 7.74 1.54
C MET A 138 5.46 6.92 2.69
N LYS A 139 6.78 6.94 2.85
CA LYS A 139 7.43 6.23 3.96
C LYS A 139 6.92 6.75 5.31
N LYS A 140 6.80 8.07 5.45
CA LYS A 140 6.26 8.67 6.67
C LYS A 140 4.80 8.31 6.91
N ALA A 141 3.99 8.28 5.86
CA ALA A 141 2.59 7.87 5.95
C ALA A 141 2.46 6.41 6.39
N PHE A 142 3.29 5.53 5.83
CA PHE A 142 3.30 4.12 6.20
C PHE A 142 3.77 3.91 7.64
N GLU A 143 4.80 4.63 8.09
CA GLU A 143 5.26 4.56 9.48
C GLU A 143 4.16 4.98 10.44
N LYS A 144 3.44 6.05 10.13
CA LYS A 144 2.32 6.54 10.92
C LYS A 144 1.19 5.51 10.98
N ASN A 145 0.81 4.93 9.83
CA ASN A 145 -0.23 3.93 9.74
C ASN A 145 0.14 2.66 10.52
N LEU A 146 1.38 2.22 10.43
CA LEU A 146 1.86 1.04 11.14
C LEU A 146 1.84 1.26 12.66
N ARG A 147 2.23 2.43 13.14
CA ARG A 147 2.14 2.76 14.57
C ARG A 147 0.70 2.68 15.07
N GLN A 148 -0.25 3.21 14.31
CA GLN A 148 -1.67 3.15 14.63
C GLN A 148 -2.16 1.71 14.69
N THR A 149 -1.74 0.87 13.75
CA THR A 149 -2.09 -0.55 13.71
C THR A 149 -1.51 -1.30 14.90
N SER A 150 -0.25 -1.00 15.27
CA SER A 150 0.44 -1.67 16.37
C SER A 150 -0.19 -1.34 17.74
N ASN A 151 -0.81 -0.17 17.86
CA ASN A 151 -1.41 0.29 19.12
C ASN A 151 -2.86 -0.15 19.30
N LYS A 152 -3.42 -0.84 18.34
CA LYS A 152 -4.77 -1.43 18.42
C LYS A 152 -4.64 -2.90 18.81
#